data_9e1e4f2e746609e2076ae7dcf0400052
#
_entry.id   9e1e4f2e746609e2076ae7dcf0400052
#
_cell.length_a   1.000
_cell.length_b   1.000
_cell.length_c   1.000
_cell.angle_alpha   90.00
_cell.angle_beta   90.00
_cell.angle_gamma   90.00
#
_symmetry.space_group_name_H-M   'P 1'
#
loop_
_entity.id
_entity.type
_entity.pdbx_description
1 polymer ?
#
loop_
_entity_poly.entity_id
_entity_poly.type
_entity_poly.pdbx_seq_one_letter_code
_entity_poly.pdbx_strand_id
1 'polypeptide(L)'
;MDKRLWRHAGYGGYLFNNVVQNGWDNSLAQNGDTGYGGYTVFLGGAAGKNLNKDEYDKYLTGIDKAYPGAKAAHNGKKAIMHWPTQPFVMGSYACFTKGHVVNVLPHIDTPVGNIFFAGEHCSAEFQGFMEGGAETGKVAAEEILKKVKTS
;
A
#
# COMPACT_ATOMS: atom_id res chain seq x y z
N MET A 1 19.42 -3.59 2.33
CA MET A 1 20.24 -4.80 2.18
C MET A 1 21.40 -4.49 1.25
N ASP A 2 22.58 -5.02 1.52
CA ASP A 2 23.77 -4.79 0.71
C ASP A 2 23.78 -5.57 -0.59
N LYS A 3 22.92 -6.57 -0.71
CA LYS A 3 22.74 -7.37 -1.93
C LYS A 3 21.25 -7.69 -2.12
N ARG A 4 20.82 -7.75 -3.39
CA ARG A 4 19.49 -8.22 -3.78
C ARG A 4 19.51 -9.73 -3.98
N LEU A 5 19.49 -10.50 -2.90
CA LEU A 5 19.66 -11.96 -2.95
C LEU A 5 18.61 -12.65 -3.80
N TRP A 6 17.40 -12.14 -3.86
CA TRP A 6 16.34 -12.63 -4.74
C TRP A 6 16.73 -12.52 -6.23
N ARG A 7 17.45 -11.45 -6.63
CA ARG A 7 17.93 -11.29 -8.01
C ARG A 7 19.03 -12.28 -8.34
N HIS A 8 19.98 -12.49 -7.43
CA HIS A 8 21.02 -13.50 -7.59
C HIS A 8 20.44 -14.91 -7.72
N ALA A 9 19.30 -15.18 -7.07
CA ALA A 9 18.57 -16.44 -7.18
C ALA A 9 17.63 -16.53 -8.40
N GLY A 10 17.59 -15.50 -9.25
CA GLY A 10 16.76 -15.46 -10.46
C GLY A 10 15.28 -15.10 -10.19
N TYR A 11 14.95 -14.54 -9.02
CA TYR A 11 13.57 -14.18 -8.67
C TYR A 11 13.31 -12.67 -8.80
N GLY A 12 12.06 -12.31 -9.03
CA GLY A 12 11.59 -10.93 -9.07
C GLY A 12 11.57 -10.24 -7.71
N GLY A 13 11.75 -10.98 -6.61
CA GLY A 13 11.73 -10.45 -5.23
C GLY A 13 10.34 -10.41 -4.61
N TYR A 14 9.32 -10.92 -5.27
CA TYR A 14 7.99 -11.03 -4.68
C TYR A 14 7.91 -12.24 -3.75
N LEU A 15 7.39 -12.04 -2.54
CA LEU A 15 7.29 -13.08 -1.51
C LEU A 15 5.92 -13.04 -0.84
N PHE A 16 5.33 -14.21 -0.70
CA PHE A 16 4.10 -14.43 0.04
C PHE A 16 4.31 -15.56 1.05
N ASN A 17 4.23 -15.27 2.33
CA ASN A 17 4.28 -16.30 3.38
C ASN A 17 3.56 -15.84 4.66
N ASN A 18 3.41 -16.75 5.62
CA ASN A 18 2.67 -16.50 6.86
C ASN A 18 3.28 -15.44 7.77
N VAL A 19 4.55 -15.07 7.59
CA VAL A 19 5.26 -14.08 8.43
C VAL A 19 5.30 -12.72 7.75
N VAL A 20 5.73 -12.70 6.49
CA VAL A 20 5.88 -11.48 5.69
C VAL A 20 4.53 -11.02 5.14
N GLN A 21 3.56 -11.93 5.02
CA GLN A 21 2.31 -11.78 4.27
C GLN A 21 2.57 -11.41 2.82
N ASN A 22 2.91 -10.18 2.54
CA ASN A 22 3.22 -9.69 1.22
C ASN A 22 4.52 -8.90 1.26
N GLY A 23 5.45 -9.21 0.37
CA GLY A 23 6.74 -8.51 0.29
C GLY A 23 7.26 -8.41 -1.13
N TRP A 24 8.01 -7.35 -1.42
CA TRP A 24 8.57 -7.12 -2.75
C TRP A 24 9.85 -6.28 -2.72
N ASP A 25 10.61 -6.40 -3.79
CA ASP A 25 11.73 -5.54 -4.10
C ASP A 25 11.23 -4.12 -4.42
N ASN A 26 11.50 -3.14 -3.56
CA ASN A 26 11.16 -1.74 -3.79
C ASN A 26 12.29 -0.95 -4.49
N SER A 27 13.33 -1.64 -4.92
CA SER A 27 14.47 -1.04 -5.64
C SER A 27 14.50 -1.43 -7.13
N LEU A 28 13.37 -1.88 -7.67
CA LEU A 28 13.20 -2.10 -9.11
C LEU A 28 13.56 -0.82 -9.89
N ALA A 29 14.24 -0.98 -11.00
CA ALA A 29 14.74 0.11 -11.86
C ALA A 29 15.77 1.06 -11.20
N GLN A 30 16.30 0.71 -10.04
CA GLN A 30 17.36 1.46 -9.37
C GLN A 30 18.68 0.67 -9.40
N ASN A 31 19.78 1.34 -9.72
CA ASN A 31 21.18 0.87 -9.56
C ASN A 31 21.49 -0.56 -10.03
N GLY A 32 20.94 -1.00 -11.15
CA GLY A 32 21.18 -2.34 -11.70
C GLY A 32 20.56 -3.46 -10.83
N ASP A 33 20.68 -4.70 -11.32
CA ASP A 33 19.97 -5.84 -10.70
C ASP A 33 20.65 -6.46 -9.48
N THR A 34 21.91 -6.14 -9.23
CA THR A 34 22.73 -6.84 -8.20
C THR A 34 23.23 -5.96 -7.07
N GLY A 35 22.99 -4.64 -7.13
CA GLY A 35 23.44 -3.68 -6.12
C GLY A 35 22.63 -3.70 -4.83
N TYR A 36 22.77 -2.64 -4.04
CA TYR A 36 21.93 -2.41 -2.85
C TYR A 36 20.46 -2.52 -3.17
N GLY A 37 19.69 -3.13 -2.27
CA GLY A 37 18.26 -3.31 -2.43
C GLY A 37 17.47 -2.92 -1.21
N GLY A 38 16.30 -2.32 -1.45
CA GLY A 38 15.24 -2.18 -0.49
C GLY A 38 14.26 -3.34 -0.60
N TYR A 39 13.75 -3.81 0.53
CA TYR A 39 12.72 -4.83 0.56
C TYR A 39 11.56 -4.32 1.41
N THR A 40 10.37 -4.27 0.83
CA THR A 40 9.17 -3.88 1.53
C THR A 40 8.44 -5.10 2.06
N VAL A 41 8.01 -5.04 3.32
CA VAL A 41 7.05 -5.96 3.92
C VAL A 41 5.75 -5.22 4.12
N PHE A 42 4.66 -5.74 3.60
CA PHE A 42 3.34 -5.16 3.71
C PHE A 42 2.42 -6.10 4.49
N LEU A 43 1.90 -5.60 5.61
CA LEU A 43 1.04 -6.35 6.50
C LEU A 43 -0.37 -5.78 6.44
N GLY A 44 -1.35 -6.65 6.29
CA GLY A 44 -2.77 -6.31 6.31
C GLY A 44 -3.51 -6.91 7.50
N GLY A 45 -4.78 -6.57 7.63
CA GLY A 45 -5.68 -7.12 8.62
C GLY A 45 -5.18 -7.00 10.06
N ALA A 46 -5.37 -8.04 10.84
CA ALA A 46 -4.97 -8.06 12.25
C ALA A 46 -3.46 -7.91 12.46
N ALA A 47 -2.63 -8.48 11.57
CA ALA A 47 -1.18 -8.37 11.67
C ALA A 47 -0.70 -6.93 11.44
N GLY A 48 -1.29 -6.22 10.47
CA GLY A 48 -1.00 -4.81 10.25
C GLY A 48 -1.50 -3.92 11.39
N LYS A 49 -2.72 -4.15 11.86
CA LYS A 49 -3.32 -3.39 12.97
C LYS A 49 -2.52 -3.53 14.28
N ASN A 50 -2.04 -4.73 14.58
CA ASN A 50 -1.36 -5.07 15.82
C ASN A 50 0.17 -5.12 15.64
N LEU A 51 0.72 -4.40 14.67
CA LEU A 51 2.16 -4.38 14.42
C LEU A 51 2.93 -3.98 15.68
N ASN A 52 3.82 -4.86 16.12
CA ASN A 52 4.84 -4.55 17.12
C ASN A 52 6.14 -4.18 16.40
N LYS A 53 6.58 -2.93 16.57
CA LYS A 53 7.80 -2.40 15.92
C LYS A 53 9.07 -3.05 16.47
N ASP A 54 9.04 -3.62 17.67
CA ASP A 54 10.19 -4.27 18.28
C ASP A 54 10.42 -5.69 17.73
N GLU A 55 9.41 -6.29 17.09
CA GLU A 55 9.51 -7.61 16.50
C GLU A 55 10.05 -7.62 15.05
N TYR A 56 10.77 -6.61 14.65
CA TYR A 56 11.29 -6.47 13.28
C TYR A 56 12.07 -7.71 12.81
N ASP A 57 12.85 -8.33 13.70
CA ASP A 57 13.72 -9.46 13.36
C ASP A 57 12.95 -10.69 12.83
N LYS A 58 11.70 -10.87 13.23
CA LYS A 58 10.86 -11.95 12.69
C LYS A 58 10.60 -11.82 11.20
N TYR A 59 10.45 -10.59 10.70
CA TYR A 59 10.24 -10.33 9.27
C TYR A 59 11.52 -10.58 8.48
N LEU A 60 12.67 -10.16 8.99
CA LEU A 60 13.97 -10.53 8.41
C LEU A 60 14.15 -12.04 8.34
N THR A 61 13.79 -12.76 9.39
CA THR A 61 13.85 -14.22 9.42
C THR A 61 12.88 -14.82 8.40
N GLY A 62 11.71 -14.23 8.21
CA GLY A 62 10.74 -14.66 7.18
C GLY A 62 11.26 -14.47 5.76
N ILE A 63 12.00 -13.37 5.51
CA ILE A 63 12.66 -13.10 4.23
C ILE A 63 13.85 -14.05 4.03
N ASP A 64 14.64 -14.29 5.08
CA ASP A 64 15.83 -15.15 5.03
C ASP A 64 15.48 -16.61 4.71
N LYS A 65 14.32 -17.09 5.17
CA LYS A 65 13.82 -18.43 4.81
C LYS A 65 13.53 -18.58 3.32
N ALA A 66 13.11 -17.51 2.67
CA ALA A 66 12.82 -17.51 1.23
C ALA A 66 14.07 -17.19 0.39
N TYR A 67 14.90 -16.30 0.90
CA TYR A 67 16.12 -15.84 0.25
C TYR A 67 17.31 -16.00 1.22
N PRO A 68 17.92 -17.19 1.31
CA PRO A 68 18.98 -17.47 2.26
C PRO A 68 20.12 -16.47 2.20
N GLY A 69 20.53 -15.96 3.36
CA GLY A 69 21.54 -14.91 3.49
C GLY A 69 20.98 -13.48 3.58
N ALA A 70 19.65 -13.30 3.44
CA ALA A 70 19.02 -11.98 3.50
C ALA A 70 19.22 -11.31 4.87
N LYS A 71 19.19 -12.07 5.95
CA LYS A 71 19.47 -11.57 7.31
C LYS A 71 20.91 -11.10 7.46
N ALA A 72 21.87 -11.85 6.92
CA ALA A 72 23.29 -11.47 6.94
C ALA A 72 23.59 -10.25 6.03
N ALA A 73 22.86 -10.10 4.93
CA ALA A 73 22.98 -8.96 4.03
C ALA A 73 22.22 -7.69 4.51
N HIS A 74 21.53 -7.76 5.64
CA HIS A 74 20.83 -6.60 6.19
C HIS A 74 21.84 -5.63 6.85
N ASN A 75 21.82 -4.39 6.41
CA ASN A 75 22.77 -3.34 6.84
C ASN A 75 22.27 -2.46 7.99
N GLY A 76 21.30 -2.92 8.75
CA GLY A 76 20.70 -2.20 9.88
C GLY A 76 19.71 -1.08 9.51
N LYS A 77 19.66 -0.65 8.25
CA LYS A 77 18.73 0.39 7.81
C LYS A 77 17.32 -0.16 7.69
N LYS A 78 16.40 0.43 8.43
CA LYS A 78 14.97 0.07 8.42
C LYS A 78 14.10 1.31 8.59
N ALA A 79 12.91 1.28 8.01
CA ALA A 79 11.83 2.21 8.27
C ALA A 79 10.55 1.42 8.51
N ILE A 80 9.74 1.86 9.46
CA ILE A 80 8.45 1.23 9.77
C ILE A 80 7.40 2.33 9.76
N MET A 81 6.39 2.16 8.89
CA MET A 81 5.22 3.00 8.84
C MET A 81 4.01 2.21 9.34
N HIS A 82 3.37 2.68 10.38
CA HIS A 82 2.14 2.09 10.91
C HIS A 82 0.99 3.07 10.66
N TRP A 83 0.34 2.91 9.54
CA TRP A 83 -0.72 3.81 9.05
C TRP A 83 -1.89 3.97 10.03
N PRO A 84 -2.36 2.92 10.76
CA PRO A 84 -3.45 3.06 11.73
C PRO A 84 -3.17 4.07 12.86
N THR A 85 -1.90 4.34 13.18
CA THR A 85 -1.50 5.29 14.22
C THR A 85 -1.06 6.65 13.68
N GLN A 86 -1.11 6.86 12.37
CA GLN A 86 -0.78 8.16 11.80
C GLN A 86 -1.96 9.12 11.97
N PRO A 87 -1.74 10.31 12.53
CA PRO A 87 -2.77 11.34 12.60
C PRO A 87 -3.33 11.65 11.19
N PHE A 88 -4.64 11.83 11.09
CA PHE A 88 -5.36 12.15 9.84
C PHE A 88 -5.42 11.02 8.79
N VAL A 89 -4.69 9.93 8.94
CA VAL A 89 -4.75 8.75 8.06
C VAL A 89 -5.57 7.64 8.71
N MET A 90 -5.16 7.18 9.89
CA MET A 90 -5.85 6.21 10.74
C MET A 90 -6.22 4.88 10.07
N GLY A 91 -5.66 4.59 8.91
CA GLY A 91 -5.98 3.40 8.14
C GLY A 91 -5.15 3.28 6.87
N SER A 92 -5.66 2.51 5.93
CA SER A 92 -5.06 2.30 4.62
C SER A 92 -6.11 2.64 3.54
N TYR A 93 -6.06 1.96 2.41
CA TYR A 93 -7.05 2.08 1.34
C TYR A 93 -8.44 1.58 1.79
N ALA A 94 -9.48 1.96 1.08
CA ALA A 94 -10.85 1.53 1.38
C ALA A 94 -11.00 0.01 1.27
N CYS A 95 -11.67 -0.56 2.26
CA CYS A 95 -11.99 -1.98 2.30
C CYS A 95 -13.49 -2.17 2.52
N PHE A 96 -14.22 -2.53 1.48
CA PHE A 96 -15.65 -2.76 1.57
C PHE A 96 -15.94 -4.13 2.18
N THR A 97 -16.74 -4.13 3.24
CA THR A 97 -17.18 -5.34 3.93
C THR A 97 -18.55 -5.81 3.39
N LYS A 98 -19.06 -6.91 3.95
CA LYS A 98 -20.35 -7.48 3.54
C LYS A 98 -21.46 -6.41 3.59
N GLY A 99 -22.17 -6.25 2.49
CA GLY A 99 -23.26 -5.29 2.33
C GLY A 99 -22.82 -3.91 1.83
N HIS A 100 -21.57 -3.51 1.95
CA HIS A 100 -21.11 -2.19 1.48
C HIS A 100 -21.19 -2.04 -0.04
N VAL A 101 -20.93 -3.10 -0.79
CA VAL A 101 -21.03 -3.08 -2.26
C VAL A 101 -22.42 -2.73 -2.74
N VAL A 102 -23.45 -3.15 -2.00
CA VAL A 102 -24.87 -2.90 -2.37
C VAL A 102 -25.39 -1.59 -1.78
N ASN A 103 -25.00 -1.29 -0.53
CA ASN A 103 -25.64 -0.20 0.24
C ASN A 103 -24.80 1.09 0.29
N VAL A 104 -23.50 1.04 -0.02
CA VAL A 104 -22.59 2.18 0.10
C VAL A 104 -22.03 2.60 -1.25
N LEU A 105 -21.47 1.65 -1.99
CA LEU A 105 -20.82 1.95 -3.29
C LEU A 105 -21.70 2.75 -4.26
N PRO A 106 -23.01 2.47 -4.43
CA PRO A 106 -23.84 3.22 -5.36
C PRO A 106 -24.03 4.70 -5.01
N HIS A 107 -23.61 5.12 -3.81
CA HIS A 107 -23.84 6.46 -3.27
C HIS A 107 -22.54 7.15 -2.79
N ILE A 108 -21.40 6.48 -2.87
CA ILE A 108 -20.17 6.93 -2.21
C ILE A 108 -19.61 8.22 -2.79
N ASP A 109 -19.89 8.50 -4.05
CA ASP A 109 -19.48 9.69 -4.81
C ASP A 109 -20.62 10.69 -5.05
N THR A 110 -21.84 10.37 -4.59
CA THR A 110 -23.01 11.21 -4.84
C THR A 110 -22.93 12.55 -4.07
N PRO A 111 -22.92 13.70 -4.75
CA PRO A 111 -22.84 15.00 -4.08
C PRO A 111 -24.05 15.27 -3.17
N VAL A 112 -23.79 15.92 -2.03
CA VAL A 112 -24.84 16.35 -1.09
C VAL A 112 -24.80 17.88 -0.96
N GLY A 113 -25.75 18.56 -1.57
CA GLY A 113 -25.75 20.01 -1.64
C GLY A 113 -24.49 20.55 -2.35
N ASN A 114 -23.62 21.25 -1.62
CA ASN A 114 -22.36 21.78 -2.13
C ASN A 114 -21.15 20.93 -1.68
N ILE A 115 -21.38 19.76 -1.13
CA ILE A 115 -20.33 18.82 -0.72
C ILE A 115 -20.14 17.81 -1.84
N PHE A 116 -18.91 17.67 -2.30
CA PHE A 116 -18.49 16.72 -3.32
C PHE A 116 -17.49 15.75 -2.71
N PHE A 117 -17.49 14.52 -3.18
CA PHE A 117 -16.62 13.45 -2.68
C PHE A 117 -15.64 13.02 -3.76
N ALA A 118 -14.40 12.82 -3.34
CA ALA A 118 -13.34 12.26 -4.18
C ALA A 118 -12.36 11.48 -3.31
N GLY A 119 -11.70 10.53 -3.90
CA GLY A 119 -10.73 9.66 -3.26
C GLY A 119 -10.69 8.30 -3.96
N GLU A 120 -9.70 7.48 -3.66
CA GLU A 120 -9.57 6.16 -4.27
C GLU A 120 -10.82 5.28 -4.05
N HIS A 121 -11.52 5.49 -2.93
CA HIS A 121 -12.74 4.77 -2.57
C HIS A 121 -13.93 5.09 -3.49
N CYS A 122 -13.90 6.22 -4.19
CA CYS A 122 -14.90 6.63 -5.17
C CYS A 122 -14.61 6.08 -6.58
N SER A 123 -13.42 5.55 -6.84
CA SER A 123 -13.07 4.99 -8.15
C SER A 123 -13.60 3.57 -8.30
N ALA A 124 -14.26 3.30 -9.43
CA ALA A 124 -14.73 1.97 -9.78
C ALA A 124 -13.59 1.06 -10.31
N GLU A 125 -12.59 1.63 -10.97
CA GLU A 125 -11.51 0.89 -11.64
C GLU A 125 -10.22 0.84 -10.82
N PHE A 126 -9.90 1.93 -10.10
CA PHE A 126 -8.62 2.10 -9.43
C PHE A 126 -8.77 2.22 -7.90
N GLN A 127 -9.76 1.54 -7.32
CA GLN A 127 -9.91 1.46 -5.86
C GLN A 127 -8.63 0.93 -5.21
N GLY A 128 -8.15 1.60 -4.16
CA GLY A 128 -6.92 1.25 -3.47
C GLY A 128 -5.63 1.80 -4.11
N PHE A 129 -5.74 2.51 -5.24
CA PHE A 129 -4.60 3.07 -5.95
C PHE A 129 -4.63 4.60 -5.98
N MET A 130 -3.46 5.21 -6.08
CA MET A 130 -3.34 6.67 -6.20
C MET A 130 -4.03 7.22 -7.45
N GLU A 131 -4.07 6.44 -8.53
CA GLU A 131 -4.76 6.79 -9.76
C GLU A 131 -6.25 7.03 -9.52
N GLY A 132 -6.91 6.18 -8.71
CA GLY A 132 -8.32 6.39 -8.33
C GLY A 132 -8.58 7.69 -7.61
N GLY A 133 -7.64 8.13 -6.75
CA GLY A 133 -7.71 9.43 -6.11
C GLY A 133 -7.57 10.59 -7.09
N ALA A 134 -6.67 10.48 -8.07
CA ALA A 134 -6.46 11.49 -9.10
C ALA A 134 -7.66 11.59 -10.06
N GLU A 135 -8.17 10.47 -10.54
CA GLU A 135 -9.33 10.37 -11.41
C GLU A 135 -10.57 11.01 -10.80
N THR A 136 -10.94 10.55 -9.60
CA THR A 136 -12.14 11.05 -8.91
C THR A 136 -12.02 12.49 -8.46
N GLY A 137 -10.81 12.95 -8.11
CA GLY A 137 -10.53 14.36 -7.84
C GLY A 137 -10.78 15.25 -9.07
N LYS A 138 -10.39 14.79 -10.26
CA LYS A 138 -10.68 15.47 -11.52
C LYS A 138 -12.18 15.52 -11.79
N VAL A 139 -12.89 14.41 -11.63
CA VAL A 139 -14.35 14.33 -11.83
C VAL A 139 -15.07 15.30 -10.91
N ALA A 140 -14.75 15.29 -9.61
CA ALA A 140 -15.34 16.20 -8.63
C ALA A 140 -15.09 17.67 -8.98
N ALA A 141 -13.89 18.02 -9.43
CA ALA A 141 -13.56 19.38 -9.86
C ALA A 141 -14.39 19.83 -11.09
N GLU A 142 -14.58 18.94 -12.07
CA GLU A 142 -15.41 19.21 -13.25
C GLU A 142 -16.89 19.41 -12.88
N GLU A 143 -17.42 18.64 -11.94
CA GLU A 143 -18.79 18.79 -11.44
C GLU A 143 -18.99 20.12 -10.70
N ILE A 144 -18.05 20.50 -9.85
CA ILE A 144 -18.05 21.81 -9.17
C ILE A 144 -18.08 22.92 -10.19
N LEU A 145 -17.22 22.88 -11.21
CA LEU A 145 -17.16 23.91 -12.26
C LEU A 145 -18.45 24.01 -13.07
N LYS A 146 -19.10 22.88 -13.37
CA LYS A 146 -20.42 22.88 -14.03
C LYS A 146 -21.45 23.59 -13.15
N LYS A 147 -21.50 23.27 -11.87
CA LYS A 147 -22.47 23.85 -10.93
C LYS A 147 -22.29 25.37 -10.76
N VAL A 148 -21.05 25.84 -10.62
CA VAL A 148 -20.75 27.28 -10.51
C VAL A 148 -21.14 28.06 -11.77
N LYS A 149 -21.02 27.46 -12.96
CA LYS A 149 -21.42 28.11 -14.23
C LYS A 149 -22.94 28.19 -14.44
N THR A 150 -23.71 27.38 -13.73
CA THR A 150 -25.18 27.32 -13.85
C THR A 150 -25.90 28.03 -12.73
N SER A 151 -25.19 28.54 -11.74
CA SER A 151 -25.68 29.37 -10.63
C SER A 151 -25.51 30.84 -10.93
#